data_acdd40c973589b68e3e952b928e745e5
#
_entry.id   acdd40c973589b68e3e952b928e745e5
#
_cell.length_a   1.000
_cell.length_b   1.000
_cell.length_c   1.000
_cell.angle_alpha   90.00
_cell.angle_beta   90.00
_cell.angle_gamma   90.00
#
_symmetry.space_group_name_H-M   'P 1'
#
loop_
_entity.id
_entity.type
_entity.pdbx_description
1 polymer ?
#
loop_
_entity_poly.entity_id
_entity_poly.type
_entity_poly.pdbx_seq_one_letter_code
_entity_poly.pdbx_strand_id
1 'polypeptide(L)'
;MLAPKQRNQNAFHLAGVIPVAGQPLDFNFDWSDCLMPLAPNYTAVERSVIECAYAGCETIWIVCNDDVSPLIRHRIGELVYDPIWYGRVFDPRPSESRKTIPIYYVPIHPKDREKRDCLGWSVLHGAVTAFKIGAKISKWLTPNKYYVSFPYGVYEPELLRDYRKDISSTKPFYLSYKDKTIADGEYLGFTFDGKDFVRYRRVIRKEGTGMWDGSELVDNKFATKKLPVEKRYSARFFSLDKIFRSAILEDAVVSELPWYHNIDSWENYCNFIGSKNRDRIFRPTEFLLKYREFNPIGEDNEAN
;
A
#
# COMPACT_ATOMS: atom_id res chain seq x y z
N MET A 1 44.33 1.65 24.04
CA MET A 1 43.61 1.99 22.82
C MET A 1 42.48 1.01 22.64
N LEU A 2 41.26 1.42 22.95
CA LEU A 2 40.05 0.60 22.73
C LEU A 2 39.64 0.77 21.26
N ALA A 3 39.53 -0.33 20.52
CA ALA A 3 39.05 -0.38 19.16
C ALA A 3 37.66 0.27 19.07
N PRO A 4 37.36 1.08 18.04
CA PRO A 4 36.04 1.65 17.90
C PRO A 4 35.02 0.53 17.73
N LYS A 5 34.05 0.45 18.66
CA LYS A 5 32.88 -0.44 18.51
C LYS A 5 32.29 -0.21 17.12
N GLN A 6 32.32 -1.25 16.28
CA GLN A 6 31.55 -1.27 15.03
C GLN A 6 30.12 -0.84 15.37
N ARG A 7 29.71 0.31 14.82
CA ARG A 7 28.31 0.75 14.85
C ARG A 7 27.49 -0.36 14.24
N ASN A 8 26.59 -0.93 15.01
CA ASN A 8 25.58 -1.83 14.51
C ASN A 8 25.00 -1.25 13.22
N GLN A 9 25.02 -2.06 12.16
CA GLN A 9 24.35 -1.76 10.91
C GLN A 9 22.94 -1.30 11.26
N ASN A 10 22.52 -0.14 10.79
CA ASN A 10 21.20 0.40 11.03
C ASN A 10 20.17 -0.70 10.71
N ALA A 11 19.33 -1.04 11.66
CA ALA A 11 18.27 -2.00 11.43
C ALA A 11 17.46 -1.52 10.21
N PHE A 12 17.32 -2.38 9.21
CA PHE A 12 16.58 -2.08 7.99
C PHE A 12 15.10 -1.94 8.33
N HIS A 13 14.49 -0.80 8.00
CA HIS A 13 13.08 -0.52 8.25
C HIS A 13 12.32 -0.49 6.92
N LEU A 14 11.38 -1.43 6.75
CA LEU A 14 10.46 -1.50 5.63
C LEU A 14 9.09 -0.97 6.06
N ALA A 15 8.59 0.06 5.38
CA ALA A 15 7.24 0.58 5.60
C ALA A 15 6.29 0.11 4.50
N GLY A 16 5.17 -0.49 4.88
CA GLY A 16 4.07 -0.81 3.97
C GLY A 16 3.22 0.43 3.68
N VAL A 17 2.85 0.65 2.44
CA VAL A 17 1.94 1.72 2.02
C VAL A 17 0.76 1.10 1.29
N ILE A 18 -0.45 1.36 1.78
CA ILE A 18 -1.69 0.90 1.17
C ILE A 18 -2.48 2.12 0.70
N PRO A 19 -2.46 2.43 -0.60
CA PRO A 19 -3.20 3.54 -1.16
C PRO A 19 -4.67 3.12 -1.36
N VAL A 20 -5.58 3.88 -0.75
CA VAL A 20 -7.03 3.70 -0.87
C VAL A 20 -7.65 4.94 -1.52
N ALA A 21 -7.18 6.13 -1.13
CA ALA A 21 -7.71 7.38 -1.67
C ALA A 21 -7.26 7.64 -3.11
N GLY A 22 -8.13 8.25 -3.91
CA GLY A 22 -7.81 8.71 -5.27
C GLY A 22 -7.93 7.64 -6.35
N GLN A 23 -8.64 6.56 -6.07
CA GLN A 23 -8.97 5.54 -7.07
C GLN A 23 -10.40 5.75 -7.57
N PRO A 24 -10.58 6.21 -8.81
CA PRO A 24 -11.88 6.15 -9.44
C PRO A 24 -12.15 4.71 -9.88
N LEU A 25 -13.00 4.01 -9.19
CA LEU A 25 -13.45 2.68 -9.56
C LEU A 25 -14.81 2.76 -10.28
N ASP A 26 -15.04 1.81 -11.15
CA ASP A 26 -16.25 1.70 -11.97
C ASP A 26 -17.39 0.96 -11.23
N PHE A 27 -17.40 1.00 -9.90
CA PHE A 27 -18.39 0.24 -9.15
C PHE A 27 -19.70 0.97 -8.92
N ASN A 28 -19.68 2.28 -8.83
CA ASN A 28 -20.84 3.10 -8.50
C ASN A 28 -21.59 2.61 -7.23
N PHE A 29 -20.84 2.22 -6.21
CA PHE A 29 -21.40 1.78 -4.92
C PHE A 29 -21.46 2.94 -3.93
N ASP A 30 -22.41 2.84 -2.99
CA ASP A 30 -22.58 3.80 -1.90
C ASP A 30 -21.54 3.63 -0.78
N TRP A 31 -20.69 2.60 -0.85
CA TRP A 31 -19.60 2.37 0.12
C TRP A 31 -18.22 2.33 -0.55
N SER A 32 -17.19 2.39 0.26
CA SER A 32 -15.82 2.38 -0.22
C SER A 32 -15.42 1.05 -0.85
N ASP A 33 -14.91 1.11 -2.07
CA ASP A 33 -14.53 -0.05 -2.89
C ASP A 33 -13.43 -0.90 -2.25
N CYS A 34 -12.56 -0.32 -1.43
CA CYS A 34 -11.53 -1.08 -0.72
C CYS A 34 -12.11 -2.05 0.33
N LEU A 35 -13.39 -1.88 0.70
CA LEU A 35 -14.12 -2.78 1.60
C LEU A 35 -14.84 -3.91 0.87
N MET A 36 -14.65 -4.05 -0.44
CA MET A 36 -15.21 -5.17 -1.22
C MET A 36 -14.80 -6.51 -0.62
N PRO A 37 -15.76 -7.44 -0.43
CA PRO A 37 -15.47 -8.75 0.12
C PRO A 37 -14.77 -9.65 -0.92
N LEU A 38 -13.61 -10.18 -0.57
CA LEU A 38 -12.88 -11.17 -1.38
C LEU A 38 -13.25 -12.62 -0.97
N ALA A 39 -13.59 -12.80 0.30
CA ALA A 39 -14.02 -14.05 0.88
C ALA A 39 -14.98 -13.76 2.07
N PRO A 40 -15.61 -14.76 2.67
CA PRO A 40 -16.42 -14.55 3.86
C PRO A 40 -15.64 -13.82 4.95
N ASN A 41 -16.18 -12.68 5.40
CA ASN A 41 -15.58 -11.83 6.43
C ASN A 41 -14.15 -11.33 6.12
N TYR A 42 -13.77 -11.20 4.85
CA TYR A 42 -12.44 -10.77 4.41
C TYR A 42 -12.53 -9.76 3.27
N THR A 43 -12.01 -8.57 3.48
CA THR A 43 -12.10 -7.45 2.54
C THR A 43 -10.79 -7.23 1.78
N ALA A 44 -10.86 -6.50 0.67
CA ALA A 44 -9.72 -6.18 -0.17
C ALA A 44 -8.61 -5.43 0.60
N VAL A 45 -8.98 -4.45 1.44
CA VAL A 45 -8.00 -3.72 2.26
C VAL A 45 -7.38 -4.60 3.34
N GLU A 46 -8.13 -5.54 3.95
CA GLU A 46 -7.56 -6.50 4.91
C GLU A 46 -6.51 -7.38 4.24
N ARG A 47 -6.78 -7.85 3.01
CA ARG A 47 -5.79 -8.60 2.24
C ARG A 47 -4.49 -7.82 2.07
N SER A 48 -4.57 -6.53 1.72
CA SER A 48 -3.39 -5.69 1.56
C SER A 48 -2.61 -5.50 2.87
N VAL A 49 -3.30 -5.43 4.01
CA VAL A 49 -2.64 -5.38 5.32
C VAL A 49 -1.89 -6.68 5.61
N ILE A 50 -2.51 -7.83 5.34
CA ILE A 50 -1.90 -9.14 5.51
C ILE A 50 -0.72 -9.32 4.55
N GLU A 51 -0.84 -8.86 3.32
CA GLU A 51 0.24 -8.84 2.33
C GLU A 51 1.46 -8.06 2.84
N CYS A 52 1.26 -6.84 3.35
CA CYS A 52 2.33 -6.04 3.95
C CYS A 52 2.99 -6.77 5.14
N ALA A 53 2.21 -7.48 5.94
CA ALA A 53 2.74 -8.27 7.06
C ALA A 53 3.61 -9.44 6.57
N TYR A 54 3.17 -10.19 5.54
CA TYR A 54 3.99 -11.24 4.93
C TYR A 54 5.23 -10.69 4.22
N ALA A 55 5.15 -9.53 3.58
CA ALA A 55 6.30 -8.86 2.97
C ALA A 55 7.38 -8.44 3.98
N GLY A 56 7.03 -8.39 5.28
CA GLY A 56 7.95 -8.07 6.36
C GLY A 56 7.99 -6.59 6.71
N CYS A 57 6.93 -5.86 6.41
CA CYS A 57 6.81 -4.47 6.84
C CYS A 57 6.82 -4.36 8.37
N GLU A 58 7.49 -3.34 8.89
CA GLU A 58 7.53 -3.05 10.33
C GLU A 58 6.49 -2.01 10.74
N THR A 59 5.98 -1.25 9.79
CA THR A 59 4.87 -0.31 9.93
C THR A 59 4.01 -0.35 8.70
N ILE A 60 2.70 -0.10 8.83
CA ILE A 60 1.75 -0.06 7.71
C ILE A 60 1.05 1.29 7.71
N TRP A 61 0.98 1.92 6.54
CA TRP A 61 0.43 3.26 6.33
C TRP A 61 -0.71 3.18 5.32
N ILE A 62 -1.95 3.26 5.82
CA ILE A 62 -3.15 3.24 4.98
C ILE A 62 -3.51 4.68 4.64
N VAL A 63 -3.43 5.01 3.35
CA VAL A 63 -3.74 6.35 2.86
C VAL A 63 -5.18 6.40 2.38
N CYS A 64 -6.04 7.02 3.16
CA CYS A 64 -7.47 7.06 2.92
C CYS A 64 -8.05 8.45 3.24
N ASN A 65 -9.23 8.74 2.72
CA ASN A 65 -9.94 9.98 3.04
C ASN A 65 -10.58 9.91 4.44
N ASP A 66 -10.86 11.07 5.04
CA ASP A 66 -11.37 11.16 6.41
C ASP A 66 -12.74 10.53 6.60
N ASP A 67 -13.55 10.47 5.54
CA ASP A 67 -14.87 9.84 5.50
C ASP A 67 -14.79 8.31 5.53
N VAL A 68 -13.78 7.73 4.89
CA VAL A 68 -13.58 6.28 4.80
C VAL A 68 -12.70 5.75 5.93
N SER A 69 -11.78 6.56 6.44
CA SER A 69 -10.81 6.18 7.47
C SER A 69 -11.46 5.56 8.72
N PRO A 70 -12.56 6.08 9.29
CA PRO A 70 -13.21 5.48 10.46
C PRO A 70 -13.72 4.06 10.18
N LEU A 71 -14.26 3.82 8.99
CA LEU A 71 -14.78 2.51 8.59
C LEU A 71 -13.67 1.47 8.48
N ILE A 72 -12.57 1.84 7.82
CA ILE A 72 -11.40 0.97 7.69
C ILE A 72 -10.79 0.69 9.06
N ARG A 73 -10.63 1.74 9.89
CA ARG A 73 -10.07 1.60 11.24
C ARG A 73 -10.94 0.74 12.15
N HIS A 74 -12.27 0.88 12.05
CA HIS A 74 -13.18 0.01 12.79
C HIS A 74 -13.03 -1.45 12.36
N ARG A 75 -12.86 -1.69 11.06
CA ARG A 75 -12.73 -3.03 10.50
C ARG A 75 -11.37 -3.67 10.82
N ILE A 76 -10.28 -2.93 10.71
CA ILE A 76 -8.91 -3.45 10.76
C ILE A 76 -8.28 -3.27 12.14
N GLY A 77 -8.55 -2.17 12.82
CA GLY A 77 -7.87 -1.81 14.07
C GLY A 77 -6.54 -1.10 13.83
N GLU A 78 -5.67 -1.12 14.84
CA GLU A 78 -4.43 -0.35 14.86
C GLU A 78 -3.17 -1.22 14.80
N LEU A 79 -3.32 -2.52 14.83
CA LEU A 79 -2.22 -3.47 14.91
C LEU A 79 -2.53 -4.73 14.10
N VAL A 80 -1.51 -5.32 13.53
CA VAL A 80 -1.53 -6.67 12.97
C VAL A 80 -0.34 -7.48 13.51
N TYR A 81 -0.50 -8.78 13.65
CA TYR A 81 0.62 -9.65 14.07
C TYR A 81 1.48 -10.04 12.85
N ASP A 82 2.80 -10.12 13.05
CA ASP A 82 3.71 -10.65 12.04
C ASP A 82 3.47 -12.17 11.88
N PRO A 83 2.93 -12.63 10.74
CA PRO A 83 2.54 -14.01 10.53
C PRO A 83 3.73 -14.97 10.56
N ILE A 84 4.90 -14.50 10.14
CA ILE A 84 6.12 -15.32 10.09
C ILE A 84 6.71 -15.50 11.49
N TRP A 85 6.65 -14.48 12.32
CA TRP A 85 7.08 -14.57 13.70
C TRP A 85 6.19 -15.53 14.49
N TYR A 86 4.88 -15.46 14.27
CA TYR A 86 3.91 -16.33 14.88
C TYR A 86 4.13 -17.82 14.54
N GLY A 87 4.42 -18.13 13.28
CA GLY A 87 4.61 -19.50 12.79
C GLY A 87 5.98 -20.15 13.15
N ARG A 88 6.93 -19.40 13.73
CA ARG A 88 8.27 -19.93 14.07
C ARG A 88 8.39 -20.54 15.47
N VAL A 89 7.35 -20.55 16.22
CA VAL A 89 7.42 -20.92 17.64
C VAL A 89 7.03 -22.38 17.82
N PHE A 90 7.97 -23.17 18.35
CA PHE A 90 7.73 -24.56 18.74
C PHE A 90 6.75 -24.68 19.92
N ASP A 91 6.74 -23.66 20.80
CA ASP A 91 5.77 -23.53 21.86
C ASP A 91 4.91 -22.29 21.65
N PRO A 92 3.60 -22.34 21.93
CA PRO A 92 2.74 -21.17 21.85
C PRO A 92 3.22 -20.14 22.89
N ARG A 93 3.95 -19.13 22.42
CA ARG A 93 4.34 -18.02 23.27
C ARG A 93 3.11 -17.24 23.71
N PRO A 94 3.13 -16.66 24.93
CA PRO A 94 2.08 -15.76 25.37
C PRO A 94 1.81 -14.67 24.33
N SER A 95 0.57 -14.22 24.21
CA SER A 95 0.18 -13.17 23.26
C SER A 95 1.04 -11.90 23.32
N GLU A 96 1.57 -11.61 24.50
CA GLU A 96 2.47 -10.47 24.78
C GLU A 96 3.83 -10.55 24.08
N SER A 97 4.27 -11.76 23.69
CA SER A 97 5.55 -11.95 23.00
C SER A 97 5.44 -11.93 21.47
N ARG A 98 4.25 -11.72 20.92
CA ARG A 98 4.03 -11.66 19.48
C ARG A 98 4.50 -10.32 18.93
N LYS A 99 5.24 -10.36 17.81
CA LYS A 99 5.64 -9.12 17.12
C LYS A 99 4.39 -8.49 16.50
N THR A 100 4.06 -7.29 16.95
CA THR A 100 2.96 -6.48 16.40
C THR A 100 3.50 -5.48 15.41
N ILE A 101 2.75 -5.25 14.34
CA ILE A 101 3.02 -4.26 13.30
C ILE A 101 1.97 -3.16 13.45
N PRO A 102 2.35 -1.92 13.78
CA PRO A 102 1.41 -0.82 13.91
C PRO A 102 0.87 -0.36 12.55
N ILE A 103 -0.41 0.02 12.55
CA ILE A 103 -1.13 0.54 11.38
C ILE A 103 -1.45 2.01 11.62
N TYR A 104 -1.06 2.85 10.67
CA TYR A 104 -1.31 4.29 10.70
C TYR A 104 -2.27 4.69 9.58
N TYR A 105 -3.25 5.50 9.91
CA TYR A 105 -4.23 6.04 8.96
C TYR A 105 -3.84 7.46 8.58
N VAL A 106 -3.63 7.68 7.29
CA VAL A 106 -3.08 8.92 6.75
C VAL A 106 -4.10 9.58 5.84
N PRO A 107 -4.71 10.69 6.27
CA PRO A 107 -5.64 11.43 5.43
C PRO A 107 -4.90 12.19 4.32
N ILE A 108 -5.53 12.27 3.14
CA ILE A 108 -5.07 13.18 2.09
C ILE A 108 -5.43 14.60 2.48
N HIS A 109 -4.46 15.49 2.40
CA HIS A 109 -4.69 16.90 2.72
C HIS A 109 -5.76 17.49 1.78
N PRO A 110 -6.75 18.26 2.28
CA PRO A 110 -7.85 18.80 1.45
C PRO A 110 -7.39 19.54 0.21
N LYS A 111 -6.30 20.32 0.30
CA LYS A 111 -5.69 21.02 -0.85
C LYS A 111 -5.18 20.08 -1.95
N ASP A 112 -4.87 18.83 -1.62
CA ASP A 112 -4.38 17.83 -2.57
C ASP A 112 -5.53 17.03 -3.18
N ARG A 113 -6.68 16.89 -2.52
CA ARG A 113 -7.86 16.18 -3.04
C ARG A 113 -8.37 16.76 -4.36
N GLU A 114 -8.33 18.09 -4.51
CA GLU A 114 -8.75 18.74 -5.75
C GLU A 114 -7.72 18.69 -6.86
N LYS A 115 -6.41 18.65 -6.50
CA LYS A 115 -5.31 18.82 -7.45
C LYS A 115 -4.59 17.53 -7.82
N ARG A 116 -4.58 16.56 -6.92
CA ARG A 116 -3.72 15.37 -7.00
C ARG A 116 -4.41 14.13 -6.47
N ASP A 117 -5.71 14.04 -6.64
CA ASP A 117 -6.49 12.91 -6.17
C ASP A 117 -6.33 11.72 -7.12
N CYS A 118 -5.19 11.06 -7.02
CA CYS A 118 -4.91 9.84 -7.76
C CYS A 118 -4.17 8.84 -6.86
N LEU A 119 -4.33 7.56 -7.18
CA LEU A 119 -3.76 6.47 -6.39
C LEU A 119 -2.23 6.57 -6.26
N GLY A 120 -1.55 6.97 -7.34
CA GLY A 120 -0.11 7.18 -7.29
C GLY A 120 0.31 8.32 -6.36
N TRP A 121 -0.50 9.39 -6.23
CA TRP A 121 -0.24 10.42 -5.21
C TRP A 121 -0.41 9.87 -3.80
N SER A 122 -1.41 9.02 -3.57
CA SER A 122 -1.63 8.36 -2.28
C SER A 122 -0.42 7.53 -1.87
N VAL A 123 0.18 6.78 -2.80
CA VAL A 123 1.44 6.07 -2.56
C VAL A 123 2.54 7.02 -2.08
N LEU A 124 2.76 8.12 -2.80
CA LEU A 124 3.81 9.08 -2.44
C LEU A 124 3.49 9.84 -1.15
N HIS A 125 2.23 10.16 -0.90
CA HIS A 125 1.79 10.83 0.32
C HIS A 125 2.01 9.95 1.55
N GLY A 126 1.66 8.67 1.47
CA GLY A 126 1.93 7.69 2.51
C GLY A 126 3.42 7.57 2.82
N ALA A 127 4.25 7.42 1.78
CA ALA A 127 5.69 7.31 1.96
C ALA A 127 6.33 8.56 2.59
N VAL A 128 5.96 9.76 2.13
CA VAL A 128 6.52 11.01 2.72
C VAL A 128 6.04 11.23 4.14
N THR A 129 4.83 10.79 4.47
CA THR A 129 4.28 10.90 5.83
C THR A 129 5.00 9.94 6.75
N ALA A 130 5.21 8.68 6.34
CA ALA A 130 6.00 7.70 7.06
C ALA A 130 7.42 8.19 7.33
N PHE A 131 8.09 8.75 6.30
CA PHE A 131 9.42 9.34 6.46
C PHE A 131 9.43 10.49 7.46
N LYS A 132 8.52 11.45 7.33
CA LYS A 132 8.49 12.64 8.21
C LYS A 132 8.20 12.29 9.65
N ILE A 133 7.28 11.39 9.89
CA ILE A 133 6.92 10.95 11.25
C ILE A 133 8.07 10.14 11.84
N GLY A 134 8.60 9.16 11.10
CA GLY A 134 9.74 8.37 11.52
C GLY A 134 10.94 9.25 11.88
N ALA A 135 11.32 10.18 11.02
CA ALA A 135 12.45 11.08 11.25
C ALA A 135 12.27 12.00 12.48
N LYS A 136 11.02 12.37 12.84
CA LYS A 136 10.72 13.17 14.03
C LYS A 136 10.78 12.36 15.33
N ILE A 137 10.38 11.09 15.28
CA ILE A 137 10.33 10.24 16.48
C ILE A 137 11.71 9.64 16.75
N SER A 138 12.33 9.00 15.76
CA SER A 138 13.65 8.39 15.88
C SER A 138 14.23 8.04 14.52
N LYS A 139 15.57 8.18 14.36
CA LYS A 139 16.28 7.72 13.16
C LYS A 139 16.04 6.24 12.85
N TRP A 140 15.80 5.42 13.85
CA TRP A 140 15.57 3.98 13.72
C TRP A 140 14.20 3.64 13.12
N LEU A 141 13.24 4.57 13.20
CA LEU A 141 11.90 4.45 12.65
C LEU A 141 11.78 5.05 11.24
N THR A 142 12.84 5.68 10.74
CA THR A 142 12.85 6.24 9.38
C THR A 142 12.93 5.11 8.36
N PRO A 143 11.93 4.95 7.48
CA PRO A 143 11.95 3.88 6.49
C PRO A 143 13.13 4.00 5.51
N ASN A 144 13.79 2.88 5.28
CA ASN A 144 14.83 2.75 4.25
C ASN A 144 14.21 2.50 2.88
N LYS A 145 13.08 1.76 2.88
CA LYS A 145 12.38 1.30 1.69
C LYS A 145 10.88 1.21 1.98
N TYR A 146 10.09 1.32 0.94
CA TYR A 146 8.62 1.23 1.01
C TYR A 146 8.16 0.05 0.19
N TYR A 147 7.24 -0.73 0.73
CA TYR A 147 6.50 -1.75 0.00
C TYR A 147 5.08 -1.25 -0.24
N VAL A 148 4.60 -1.30 -1.48
CA VAL A 148 3.24 -0.87 -1.83
C VAL A 148 2.38 -2.09 -2.08
N SER A 149 1.24 -2.15 -1.42
CA SER A 149 0.20 -3.14 -1.67
C SER A 149 -1.09 -2.43 -2.08
N PHE A 150 -1.70 -2.91 -3.15
CA PHE A 150 -2.95 -2.35 -3.66
C PHE A 150 -4.14 -3.24 -3.31
N PRO A 151 -5.23 -2.70 -2.73
CA PRO A 151 -6.44 -3.48 -2.45
C PRO A 151 -7.09 -4.10 -3.69
N TYR A 152 -6.85 -3.50 -4.84
CA TYR A 152 -7.51 -3.86 -6.10
C TYR A 152 -6.80 -4.95 -6.92
N GLY A 153 -5.61 -5.34 -6.52
CA GLY A 153 -4.91 -6.49 -7.07
C GLY A 153 -5.07 -7.72 -6.15
N VAL A 154 -5.64 -8.80 -6.64
CA VAL A 154 -5.95 -9.98 -5.83
C VAL A 154 -5.07 -11.15 -6.22
N TYR A 155 -4.35 -11.68 -5.27
CA TYR A 155 -3.50 -12.87 -5.30
C TYR A 155 -3.26 -13.36 -3.86
N GLU A 156 -2.67 -14.53 -3.69
CA GLU A 156 -2.37 -15.08 -2.36
C GLU A 156 -1.31 -14.22 -1.65
N PRO A 157 -1.62 -13.54 -0.55
CA PRO A 157 -0.65 -12.69 0.15
C PRO A 157 0.49 -13.49 0.81
N GLU A 158 0.26 -14.77 1.08
CA GLU A 158 1.22 -15.68 1.72
C GLU A 158 2.46 -15.93 0.86
N LEU A 159 2.36 -15.80 -0.47
CA LEU A 159 3.49 -15.91 -1.39
C LEU A 159 4.61 -14.91 -1.06
N LEU A 160 4.29 -13.78 -0.46
CA LEU A 160 5.27 -12.75 -0.08
C LEU A 160 6.23 -13.24 1.00
N ARG A 161 5.87 -14.29 1.72
CA ARG A 161 6.74 -14.95 2.70
C ARG A 161 8.05 -15.40 2.08
N ASP A 162 7.97 -16.00 0.89
CA ASP A 162 9.13 -16.55 0.20
C ASP A 162 10.00 -15.44 -0.41
N TYR A 163 9.40 -14.32 -0.79
CA TYR A 163 10.08 -13.16 -1.37
C TYR A 163 10.60 -12.16 -0.33
N ARG A 164 10.41 -12.41 0.97
CA ARG A 164 10.76 -11.44 2.04
C ARG A 164 12.22 -11.00 2.01
N LYS A 165 13.15 -11.89 1.64
CA LYS A 165 14.58 -11.56 1.53
C LYS A 165 14.83 -10.59 0.37
N ASP A 166 14.18 -10.82 -0.75
CA ASP A 166 14.32 -9.97 -1.95
C ASP A 166 13.66 -8.61 -1.72
N ILE A 167 12.49 -8.59 -1.11
CA ILE A 167 11.80 -7.36 -0.72
C ILE A 167 12.66 -6.51 0.21
N SER A 168 13.35 -7.10 1.19
CA SER A 168 14.23 -6.40 2.13
C SER A 168 15.64 -6.12 1.58
N SER A 169 15.97 -6.60 0.39
CA SER A 169 17.25 -6.33 -0.26
C SER A 169 17.39 -4.86 -0.65
N THR A 170 18.60 -4.43 -1.04
CA THR A 170 18.84 -3.07 -1.55
C THR A 170 18.30 -2.86 -2.96
N LYS A 171 18.01 -3.94 -3.69
CA LYS A 171 17.49 -3.87 -5.06
C LYS A 171 15.99 -3.57 -5.06
N PRO A 172 15.46 -2.86 -6.05
CA PRO A 172 14.01 -2.77 -6.26
C PRO A 172 13.39 -4.15 -6.44
N PHE A 173 12.19 -4.34 -5.92
CA PHE A 173 11.43 -5.58 -6.06
C PHE A 173 10.08 -5.28 -6.71
N TYR A 174 9.68 -6.12 -7.67
CA TYR A 174 8.40 -6.00 -8.37
C TYR A 174 7.73 -7.36 -8.48
N LEU A 175 6.45 -7.40 -8.21
CA LEU A 175 5.61 -8.51 -8.62
C LEU A 175 5.24 -8.35 -10.10
N SER A 176 5.17 -9.45 -10.81
CA SER A 176 4.72 -9.50 -12.20
C SER A 176 3.65 -10.57 -12.40
N TYR A 177 2.84 -10.39 -13.43
CA TYR A 177 1.92 -11.40 -13.93
C TYR A 177 1.80 -11.25 -15.44
N LYS A 178 2.13 -12.31 -16.18
CA LYS A 178 2.16 -12.31 -17.66
C LYS A 178 3.00 -11.15 -18.21
N ASP A 179 4.22 -11.00 -17.67
CA ASP A 179 5.19 -9.94 -18.00
C ASP A 179 4.73 -8.49 -17.70
N LYS A 180 3.57 -8.30 -17.06
CA LYS A 180 3.09 -7.00 -16.63
C LYS A 180 3.43 -6.74 -15.18
N THR A 181 3.69 -5.47 -14.88
CA THR A 181 4.03 -4.94 -13.55
C THR A 181 3.24 -3.69 -13.24
N ILE A 182 3.54 -3.03 -12.14
CA ILE A 182 3.04 -1.68 -11.82
C ILE A 182 3.40 -0.66 -12.89
N ALA A 183 4.51 -0.84 -13.61
CA ALA A 183 4.91 0.06 -14.70
C ALA A 183 3.91 0.04 -15.88
N ASP A 184 3.16 -1.04 -16.01
CA ASP A 184 2.10 -1.23 -17.00
C ASP A 184 0.72 -0.83 -16.46
N GLY A 185 0.64 -0.38 -15.20
CA GLY A 185 -0.60 0.06 -14.56
C GLY A 185 -1.34 -1.02 -13.78
N GLU A 186 -0.76 -2.23 -13.66
CA GLU A 186 -1.37 -3.32 -12.88
C GLU A 186 -1.23 -3.08 -11.37
N TYR A 187 -2.21 -3.50 -10.58
CA TYR A 187 -2.21 -3.35 -9.12
C TYR A 187 -1.34 -4.42 -8.44
N LEU A 188 -0.09 -4.50 -8.86
CA LEU A 188 0.88 -5.46 -8.36
C LEU A 188 1.81 -4.81 -7.33
N GLY A 189 2.15 -5.57 -6.28
CA GLY A 189 3.03 -5.10 -5.23
C GLY A 189 4.43 -4.80 -5.73
N PHE A 190 5.06 -3.74 -5.20
CA PHE A 190 6.42 -3.35 -5.56
C PHE A 190 7.10 -2.59 -4.42
N THR A 191 8.41 -2.43 -4.54
CA THR A 191 9.18 -1.62 -3.60
C THR A 191 9.82 -0.43 -4.28
N PHE A 192 10.01 0.66 -3.53
CA PHE A 192 10.75 1.84 -3.95
C PHE A 192 11.49 2.50 -2.78
N ASP A 193 12.48 3.29 -3.08
CA ASP A 193 13.28 4.05 -2.11
C ASP A 193 13.08 5.57 -2.24
N GLY A 194 13.88 6.34 -1.50
CA GLY A 194 13.82 7.81 -1.56
C GLY A 194 14.21 8.41 -2.90
N LYS A 195 15.04 7.72 -3.71
CA LYS A 195 15.44 8.18 -5.05
C LYS A 195 14.30 8.01 -6.03
N ASP A 196 13.64 6.86 -5.98
CA ASP A 196 12.46 6.57 -6.77
C ASP A 196 11.31 7.52 -6.43
N PHE A 197 11.11 7.80 -5.13
CA PHE A 197 10.15 8.79 -4.67
C PHE A 197 10.32 10.13 -5.37
N VAL A 198 11.56 10.63 -5.46
CA VAL A 198 11.85 11.91 -6.13
C VAL A 198 11.49 11.83 -7.62
N ARG A 199 11.76 10.69 -8.28
CA ARG A 199 11.45 10.44 -9.68
C ARG A 199 9.93 10.47 -9.92
N TYR A 200 9.16 9.66 -9.19
CA TYR A 200 7.71 9.60 -9.32
C TYR A 200 7.03 10.94 -8.99
N ARG A 201 7.51 11.61 -7.94
CA ARG A 201 7.00 12.93 -7.59
C ARG A 201 7.23 13.97 -8.69
N ARG A 202 8.36 13.88 -9.43
CA ARG A 202 8.63 14.77 -10.57
C ARG A 202 7.61 14.56 -11.69
N VAL A 203 7.23 13.32 -11.98
CA VAL A 203 6.21 13.01 -12.97
C VAL A 203 4.89 13.67 -12.60
N ILE A 204 4.36 13.39 -11.41
CA ILE A 204 3.10 13.99 -10.95
C ILE A 204 3.16 15.53 -10.94
N ARG A 205 4.29 16.11 -10.50
CA ARG A 205 4.46 17.55 -10.45
C ARG A 205 4.55 18.17 -11.85
N LYS A 206 5.26 17.55 -12.77
CA LYS A 206 5.39 18.01 -14.15
C LYS A 206 4.04 18.03 -14.84
N GLU A 207 3.28 16.97 -14.70
CA GLU A 207 1.99 16.82 -15.37
C GLU A 207 0.85 17.54 -14.64
N GLY A 208 0.84 17.57 -13.31
CA GLY A 208 -0.18 18.29 -12.51
C GLY A 208 -0.02 19.82 -12.47
N THR A 209 1.14 20.35 -12.89
CA THR A 209 1.39 21.79 -13.02
C THR A 209 1.71 22.20 -14.45
N GLY A 210 1.85 21.22 -15.34
CA GLY A 210 2.14 21.43 -16.74
C GLY A 210 1.00 22.14 -17.45
N MET A 211 1.37 23.12 -18.23
CA MET A 211 0.49 23.88 -19.09
C MET A 211 0.20 23.06 -20.32
N TRP A 212 -0.72 22.13 -20.22
CA TRP A 212 -1.20 21.45 -21.41
C TRP A 212 -2.60 21.96 -21.73
N ASP A 213 -2.67 22.80 -22.73
CA ASP A 213 -3.93 23.31 -23.25
C ASP A 213 -4.45 22.53 -24.47
N GLY A 214 -3.81 21.38 -24.78
CA GLY A 214 -4.19 20.57 -25.94
C GLY A 214 -3.76 21.16 -27.28
N SER A 215 -3.18 22.34 -27.31
CA SER A 215 -2.57 22.93 -28.48
C SER A 215 -1.09 22.58 -28.57
N GLU A 216 -0.62 22.32 -29.76
CA GLU A 216 0.71 21.84 -30.12
C GLU A 216 1.83 22.45 -29.29
N LEU A 217 2.85 21.61 -28.97
CA LEU A 217 4.13 22.00 -28.39
C LEU A 217 4.75 23.16 -29.20
N VAL A 218 4.41 24.38 -28.83
CA VAL A 218 5.08 25.54 -29.34
C VAL A 218 6.40 25.64 -28.59
N ASP A 219 7.48 25.33 -29.30
CA ASP A 219 8.87 25.44 -28.88
C ASP A 219 9.21 24.72 -27.57
N ASN A 220 10.11 23.78 -27.63
CA ASN A 220 10.81 23.03 -26.57
C ASN A 220 11.24 23.82 -25.32
N LYS A 221 10.64 24.97 -25.05
CA LYS A 221 10.83 25.78 -23.86
C LYS A 221 9.71 25.46 -22.88
N PHE A 222 10.07 24.96 -21.71
CA PHE A 222 9.20 24.80 -20.57
C PHE A 222 8.34 26.06 -20.41
N ALA A 223 7.07 25.93 -20.68
CA ALA A 223 6.14 27.04 -20.58
C ALA A 223 6.20 27.67 -19.19
N THR A 224 6.60 28.92 -19.12
CA THR A 224 6.85 29.67 -17.88
C THR A 224 5.60 30.28 -17.27
N LYS A 225 4.47 30.30 -18.00
CA LYS A 225 3.20 30.85 -17.52
C LYS A 225 2.31 29.74 -16.95
N LYS A 226 1.94 29.89 -15.68
CA LYS A 226 0.94 29.02 -15.06
C LYS A 226 -0.42 29.30 -15.73
N LEU A 227 -1.07 28.25 -16.21
CA LEU A 227 -2.46 28.33 -16.64
C LEU A 227 -3.36 28.83 -15.52
N PRO A 228 -4.47 29.53 -15.83
CA PRO A 228 -5.54 29.79 -14.87
C PRO A 228 -5.95 28.51 -14.14
N VAL A 229 -6.39 28.62 -12.89
CA VAL A 229 -6.70 27.44 -12.04
C VAL A 229 -7.70 26.52 -12.73
N GLU A 230 -8.65 27.09 -13.46
CA GLU A 230 -9.74 26.40 -14.17
C GLU A 230 -9.24 25.55 -15.35
N LYS A 231 -8.09 25.94 -15.94
CA LYS A 231 -7.47 25.24 -17.07
C LYS A 231 -6.33 24.30 -16.66
N ARG A 232 -6.02 24.21 -15.36
CA ARG A 232 -4.97 23.29 -14.89
C ARG A 232 -5.46 21.86 -14.95
N TYR A 233 -4.65 21.01 -15.54
CA TYR A 233 -4.94 19.59 -15.58
C TYR A 233 -4.98 19.01 -14.15
N SER A 234 -6.08 18.34 -13.81
CA SER A 234 -6.20 17.67 -12.52
C SER A 234 -5.48 16.32 -12.56
N ALA A 235 -4.60 16.06 -11.59
CA ALA A 235 -3.94 14.77 -11.43
C ALA A 235 -4.92 13.62 -11.06
N ARG A 236 -6.22 13.88 -10.97
CA ARG A 236 -7.27 12.88 -10.74
C ARG A 236 -7.36 11.81 -11.84
N PHE A 237 -6.90 12.14 -13.02
CA PHE A 237 -6.99 11.26 -14.18
C PHE A 237 -5.68 10.53 -14.51
N PHE A 238 -4.71 10.55 -13.59
CA PHE A 238 -3.46 9.82 -13.83
C PHE A 238 -3.63 8.36 -13.46
N SER A 239 -3.54 7.53 -14.48
CA SER A 239 -3.39 6.09 -14.32
C SER A 239 -2.02 5.74 -13.71
N LEU A 240 -1.91 4.57 -13.11
CA LEU A 240 -0.68 4.11 -12.45
C LEU A 240 0.49 4.01 -13.43
N ASP A 241 0.25 3.54 -14.66
CA ASP A 241 1.26 3.43 -15.71
C ASP A 241 1.95 4.77 -16.02
N LYS A 242 1.21 5.87 -16.05
CA LYS A 242 1.81 7.20 -16.29
C LYS A 242 2.82 7.59 -15.24
N ILE A 243 2.56 7.22 -13.98
CA ILE A 243 3.41 7.59 -12.85
C ILE A 243 4.58 6.63 -12.71
N PHE A 244 4.30 5.32 -12.80
CA PHE A 244 5.29 4.28 -12.50
C PHE A 244 5.99 3.71 -13.73
N ARG A 245 5.66 4.14 -14.96
CA ARG A 245 6.40 3.78 -16.19
C ARG A 245 7.90 4.05 -16.09
N SER A 246 8.29 5.03 -15.30
CA SER A 246 9.70 5.34 -15.04
C SER A 246 10.37 4.43 -14.01
N ALA A 247 9.69 3.37 -13.55
CA ALA A 247 10.30 2.36 -12.69
C ALA A 247 11.48 1.69 -13.41
N ILE A 248 12.62 1.57 -12.71
CA ILE A 248 13.81 0.93 -13.27
C ILE A 248 13.70 -0.56 -12.98
N LEU A 249 13.55 -1.36 -14.04
CA LEU A 249 13.46 -2.81 -13.94
C LEU A 249 14.81 -3.53 -14.20
N GLU A 250 15.81 -2.82 -14.75
CA GLU A 250 17.07 -3.42 -15.20
C GLU A 250 17.83 -4.18 -14.11
N ASP A 251 17.92 -3.61 -12.89
CA ASP A 251 18.57 -4.28 -11.75
C ASP A 251 17.59 -4.77 -10.69
N ALA A 252 16.31 -4.82 -11.01
CA ALA A 252 15.26 -5.19 -10.10
C ALA A 252 15.13 -6.70 -9.96
N VAL A 253 14.66 -7.14 -8.81
CA VAL A 253 14.17 -8.49 -8.63
C VAL A 253 12.70 -8.51 -9.03
N VAL A 254 12.37 -9.30 -10.05
CA VAL A 254 10.99 -9.47 -10.52
C VAL A 254 10.54 -10.89 -10.18
N SER A 255 9.41 -11.02 -9.49
CA SER A 255 8.83 -12.30 -9.09
C SER A 255 7.47 -12.48 -9.75
N GLU A 256 7.32 -13.54 -10.54
CA GLU A 256 6.07 -13.81 -11.23
C GLU A 256 5.06 -14.51 -10.32
N LEU A 257 3.82 -14.01 -10.33
CA LEU A 257 2.72 -14.60 -9.60
C LEU A 257 2.09 -15.75 -10.40
N PRO A 258 1.69 -16.85 -9.75
CA PRO A 258 1.03 -17.96 -10.41
C PRO A 258 -0.37 -17.59 -10.93
N TRP A 259 -1.02 -16.62 -10.30
CA TRP A 259 -2.29 -16.07 -10.72
C TRP A 259 -2.49 -14.67 -10.11
N TYR A 260 -3.30 -13.87 -10.77
CA TYR A 260 -3.63 -12.51 -10.38
C TYR A 260 -4.98 -12.12 -10.98
N HIS A 261 -5.78 -11.40 -10.23
CA HIS A 261 -6.99 -10.74 -10.71
C HIS A 261 -6.94 -9.26 -10.36
N ASN A 262 -7.17 -8.43 -11.36
CA ASN A 262 -7.51 -7.04 -11.16
C ASN A 262 -9.00 -6.94 -10.87
N ILE A 263 -9.39 -6.22 -9.81
CA ILE A 263 -10.79 -6.02 -9.41
C ILE A 263 -11.18 -4.54 -9.45
N ASP A 264 -10.67 -3.80 -10.43
CA ASP A 264 -10.91 -2.36 -10.59
C ASP A 264 -12.25 -2.01 -11.25
N SER A 265 -13.00 -3.00 -11.70
CA SER A 265 -14.33 -2.85 -12.28
C SER A 265 -15.28 -3.93 -11.76
N TRP A 266 -16.58 -3.67 -11.88
CA TRP A 266 -17.60 -4.64 -11.51
C TRP A 266 -17.47 -5.95 -12.26
N GLU A 267 -17.21 -5.87 -13.57
CA GLU A 267 -17.00 -7.07 -14.41
C GLU A 267 -15.81 -7.89 -13.94
N ASN A 268 -14.67 -7.25 -13.71
CA ASN A 268 -13.46 -7.90 -13.22
C ASN A 268 -13.65 -8.53 -11.82
N TYR A 269 -14.38 -7.83 -10.95
CA TYR A 269 -14.73 -8.37 -9.65
C TYR A 269 -15.63 -9.62 -9.76
N CYS A 270 -16.67 -9.59 -10.58
CA CYS A 270 -17.53 -10.75 -10.84
C CYS A 270 -16.73 -11.92 -11.42
N ASN A 271 -15.80 -11.64 -12.34
CA ASN A 271 -14.91 -12.63 -12.91
C ASN A 271 -14.02 -13.29 -11.84
N PHE A 272 -13.51 -12.49 -10.88
CA PHE A 272 -12.77 -13.03 -9.75
C PHE A 272 -13.67 -13.92 -8.87
N ILE A 273 -14.83 -13.44 -8.46
CA ILE A 273 -15.76 -14.18 -7.59
C ILE A 273 -16.21 -15.51 -8.25
N GLY A 274 -16.41 -15.53 -9.56
CA GLY A 274 -16.75 -16.74 -10.34
C GLY A 274 -15.56 -17.65 -10.63
N SER A 275 -14.33 -17.24 -10.30
CA SER A 275 -13.14 -18.03 -10.61
C SER A 275 -12.83 -19.08 -9.53
N LYS A 276 -12.09 -20.13 -9.92
CA LYS A 276 -11.53 -21.12 -8.96
C LYS A 276 -10.50 -20.50 -8.00
N ASN A 277 -9.92 -19.35 -8.35
CA ASN A 277 -8.92 -18.68 -7.52
C ASN A 277 -9.54 -18.05 -6.28
N ARG A 278 -10.85 -17.75 -6.29
CA ARG A 278 -11.57 -17.27 -5.11
C ARG A 278 -11.41 -18.24 -3.92
N ASP A 279 -11.44 -19.55 -4.15
CA ASP A 279 -11.35 -20.55 -3.08
C ASP A 279 -9.96 -20.62 -2.43
N ARG A 280 -8.95 -19.96 -3.04
CA ARG A 280 -7.61 -19.80 -2.49
C ARG A 280 -7.48 -18.57 -1.58
N ILE A 281 -8.45 -17.66 -1.63
CA ILE A 281 -8.48 -16.49 -0.78
C ILE A 281 -9.37 -16.77 0.42
N PHE A 282 -8.77 -16.80 1.58
CA PHE A 282 -9.46 -16.97 2.86
C PHE A 282 -8.90 -16.00 3.89
N ARG A 283 -9.72 -15.67 4.86
CA ARG A 283 -9.30 -14.83 5.97
C ARG A 283 -8.40 -15.65 6.89
N PRO A 284 -7.14 -15.24 7.11
CA PRO A 284 -6.30 -15.93 8.08
C PRO A 284 -6.90 -15.80 9.48
N THR A 285 -7.05 -16.88 10.24
CA THR A 285 -7.65 -16.87 11.58
C THR A 285 -6.65 -16.52 12.67
N GLU A 286 -5.37 -16.80 12.46
CA GLU A 286 -4.34 -16.74 13.49
C GLU A 286 -3.60 -15.39 13.57
N PHE A 287 -3.63 -14.60 12.49
CA PHE A 287 -2.85 -13.35 12.38
C PHE A 287 -3.69 -12.10 12.53
N LEU A 288 -4.94 -12.31 12.83
CA LEU A 288 -5.92 -11.26 12.68
C LEU A 288 -5.68 -10.13 13.65
N LEU A 289 -5.68 -9.03 12.98
CA LEU A 289 -6.40 -7.86 13.38
C LEU A 289 -7.27 -8.21 14.57
N LYS A 290 -6.86 -7.70 15.72
CA LYS A 290 -7.63 -7.91 16.92
C LYS A 290 -8.98 -7.24 16.66
N TYR A 291 -9.99 -8.02 16.19
CA TYR A 291 -11.34 -7.60 16.43
C TYR A 291 -11.40 -7.32 17.93
N ARG A 292 -11.74 -6.12 18.31
CA ARG A 292 -12.39 -5.93 19.58
C ARG A 292 -13.59 -6.88 19.48
N GLU A 293 -13.53 -7.98 20.20
CA GLU A 293 -14.71 -8.75 20.47
C GLU A 293 -15.71 -7.70 20.91
N PHE A 294 -16.75 -7.55 20.11
CA PHE A 294 -17.90 -6.77 20.50
C PHE A 294 -18.54 -7.63 21.59
N ASN A 295 -18.06 -7.47 22.81
CA ASN A 295 -18.81 -7.94 23.95
C ASN A 295 -20.09 -7.12 23.92
N PRO A 296 -21.23 -7.73 23.58
CA PRO A 296 -22.50 -7.06 23.76
C PRO A 296 -22.52 -6.63 25.22
N ILE A 297 -22.70 -5.34 25.44
CA ILE A 297 -22.85 -4.73 26.75
C ILE A 297 -23.95 -5.55 27.47
N GLY A 298 -23.61 -6.48 28.31
CA GLY A 298 -24.59 -7.24 29.09
C GLY A 298 -24.25 -8.62 29.61
N GLU A 299 -23.06 -9.20 29.34
CA GLU A 299 -22.77 -10.57 29.84
C GLU A 299 -21.66 -10.64 30.90
N ASP A 300 -21.24 -9.54 31.49
CA ASP A 300 -20.24 -9.56 32.57
C ASP A 300 -20.86 -9.52 33.96
N ASN A 301 -21.93 -10.24 34.22
CA ASN A 301 -22.40 -10.39 35.60
C ASN A 301 -23.26 -11.64 35.80
N GLU A 302 -22.67 -12.82 35.63
CA GLU A 302 -23.19 -14.02 36.34
C GLU A 302 -22.14 -15.12 36.25
N ALA A 303 -21.11 -15.01 37.07
CA ALA A 303 -20.38 -16.17 37.58
C ALA A 303 -19.75 -15.79 38.92
N ASN A 304 -20.52 -15.93 39.96
CA ASN A 304 -20.05 -16.20 41.31
C ASN A 304 -19.48 -17.61 41.39
#